data_6213536ae19ae04f0b0f6d093162bacb
#
_entry.id   6213536ae19ae04f0b0f6d093162bacb
#
_cell.length_a   1.000
_cell.length_b   1.000
_cell.length_c   1.000
_cell.angle_alpha   90.00
_cell.angle_beta   90.00
_cell.angle_gamma   90.00
#
_symmetry.space_group_name_H-M   'P 1'
#
loop_
_entity.id
_entity.type
_entity.pdbx_description
1 polymer ?
#
loop_
_entity_poly.entity_id
_entity_poly.type
_entity_poly.pdbx_seq_one_letter_code
_entity_poly.pdbx_strand_id
1 'polypeptide(L)'
;MAQDISFNVRSNNGDPLRVGAWRFEGDGSGPKVHLQAGVHADEIAGMLVLHLLMQRLQVAEAEGRLKSQVTVVPQANPLGIGQFRQGRLLGRFHDATGHNFNRGFDQSAAMNPPSTNIQEWQKSLVQLASSADVMLDLHTDDEALPYLYVHRSFWPRGRELAAAMKMDVAIIWDDGGDGSFENAVQDFHGVRVDRFSGRRSRGYPDCRNRFVTSFPARHAGRPIVRDRETGVP
;
A
#
# COMPACT_ATOMS: atom_id res chain seq x y z
N MET A 1 -20.11 -1.42 -13.03
CA MET A 1 -18.83 -1.83 -13.72
C MET A 1 -17.69 -0.99 -13.18
N ALA A 2 -16.55 -1.61 -12.91
CA ALA A 2 -15.37 -0.91 -12.40
C ALA A 2 -15.03 0.32 -13.25
N GLN A 3 -14.82 1.44 -12.63
CA GLN A 3 -14.34 2.67 -13.27
C GLN A 3 -12.82 2.59 -13.46
N ASP A 4 -12.33 2.80 -14.68
CA ASP A 4 -10.91 3.01 -14.95
C ASP A 4 -10.52 4.43 -14.49
N ILE A 5 -9.64 4.50 -13.50
CA ILE A 5 -9.08 5.74 -12.93
C ILE A 5 -7.55 5.77 -13.06
N SER A 6 -7.03 5.02 -14.02
CA SER A 6 -5.60 4.95 -14.30
C SER A 6 -5.02 6.32 -14.64
N PHE A 7 -3.74 6.49 -14.34
CA PHE A 7 -3.00 7.71 -14.64
C PHE A 7 -1.65 7.39 -15.28
N ASN A 8 -1.00 8.39 -15.84
CA ASN A 8 0.32 8.26 -16.44
C ASN A 8 1.37 8.96 -15.60
N VAL A 9 2.55 8.38 -15.56
CA VAL A 9 3.78 8.98 -15.04
C VAL A 9 4.83 8.96 -16.13
N ARG A 10 5.88 9.77 -16.01
CA ARG A 10 6.94 9.82 -17.02
C ARG A 10 7.98 8.73 -16.79
N SER A 11 8.39 8.06 -17.85
CA SER A 11 9.61 7.23 -17.88
C SER A 11 10.87 8.08 -17.74
N ASN A 12 12.03 7.44 -17.64
CA ASN A 12 13.32 8.13 -17.68
C ASN A 12 13.58 8.86 -19.01
N ASN A 13 12.94 8.44 -20.09
CA ASN A 13 13.03 9.06 -21.41
C ASN A 13 11.93 10.10 -21.67
N GLY A 14 11.03 10.32 -20.68
CA GLY A 14 9.89 11.23 -20.81
C GLY A 14 8.61 10.59 -21.41
N ASP A 15 8.65 9.34 -21.85
CA ASP A 15 7.48 8.64 -22.40
C ASP A 15 6.46 8.36 -21.28
N PRO A 16 5.15 8.38 -21.59
CA PRO A 16 4.12 8.07 -20.62
C PRO A 16 4.13 6.58 -20.26
N LEU A 17 4.17 6.28 -18.95
CA LEU A 17 3.99 4.96 -18.38
C LEU A 17 2.68 4.94 -17.61
N ARG A 18 1.79 4.02 -17.94
CA ARG A 18 0.48 3.91 -17.30
C ARG A 18 0.58 3.16 -15.98
N VAL A 19 0.02 3.77 -14.93
CA VAL A 19 -0.32 3.11 -13.68
C VAL A 19 -1.79 2.70 -13.76
N GLY A 20 -2.06 1.41 -13.85
CA GLY A 20 -3.42 0.87 -13.90
C GLY A 20 -4.09 0.98 -12.54
N ALA A 21 -5.24 1.63 -12.48
CA ALA A 21 -6.04 1.76 -11.27
C ALA A 21 -7.54 1.65 -11.60
N TRP A 22 -8.27 0.90 -10.78
CA TRP A 22 -9.69 0.64 -10.97
C TRP A 22 -10.45 0.90 -9.68
N ARG A 23 -11.63 1.50 -9.82
CA ARG A 23 -12.53 1.76 -8.72
C ARG A 23 -13.82 0.96 -8.88
N PHE A 24 -14.16 0.20 -7.85
CA PHE A 24 -15.39 -0.55 -7.73
C PHE A 24 -16.29 0.19 -6.75
N GLU A 25 -17.56 0.36 -7.10
CA GLU A 25 -18.52 1.11 -6.28
C GLU A 25 -19.42 0.15 -5.51
N GLY A 26 -19.50 0.35 -4.18
CA GLY A 26 -20.45 -0.31 -3.31
C GLY A 26 -21.65 0.60 -3.01
N ASP A 27 -22.53 0.14 -2.09
CA ASP A 27 -23.70 0.92 -1.63
C ASP A 27 -23.33 2.10 -0.71
N GLY A 28 -22.05 2.28 -0.41
CA GLY A 28 -21.53 3.37 0.43
C GLY A 28 -21.67 3.14 1.94
N SER A 29 -22.20 2.01 2.37
CA SER A 29 -22.35 1.68 3.81
C SER A 29 -21.05 1.23 4.47
N GLY A 30 -20.04 0.83 3.67
CA GLY A 30 -18.72 0.43 4.14
C GLY A 30 -17.66 1.52 3.99
N PRO A 31 -16.45 1.28 4.54
CA PRO A 31 -15.32 2.21 4.41
C PRO A 31 -14.81 2.29 2.97
N LYS A 32 -14.15 3.38 2.63
CA LYS A 32 -13.37 3.48 1.39
C LYS A 32 -12.08 2.69 1.54
N VAL A 33 -11.82 1.78 0.61
CA VAL A 33 -10.68 0.86 0.66
C VAL A 33 -9.73 1.14 -0.50
N HIS A 34 -8.43 1.19 -0.23
CA HIS A 34 -7.38 1.21 -1.23
C HIS A 34 -6.52 -0.05 -1.11
N LEU A 35 -6.43 -0.81 -2.19
CA LEU A 35 -5.63 -2.02 -2.29
C LEU A 35 -4.54 -1.82 -3.34
N GLN A 36 -3.30 -2.05 -2.98
CA GLN A 36 -2.16 -1.81 -3.84
C GLN A 36 -1.16 -2.96 -3.75
N ALA A 37 -0.39 -3.18 -4.82
CA ALA A 37 0.74 -4.09 -4.86
C ALA A 37 1.80 -3.59 -5.83
N GLY A 38 3.04 -4.06 -5.66
CA GLY A 38 4.12 -3.84 -6.60
C GLY A 38 4.73 -2.45 -6.55
N VAL A 39 4.80 -1.81 -5.38
CA VAL A 39 5.70 -0.67 -5.13
C VAL A 39 7.14 -1.13 -5.35
N HIS A 40 7.53 -2.27 -4.79
CA HIS A 40 8.66 -3.04 -5.28
C HIS A 40 8.19 -3.93 -6.44
N ALA A 41 8.58 -3.62 -7.64
CA ALA A 41 8.04 -4.23 -8.85
C ALA A 41 8.47 -5.69 -9.08
N ASP A 42 9.46 -6.18 -8.36
CA ASP A 42 9.90 -7.58 -8.33
C ASP A 42 9.07 -8.46 -7.38
N GLU A 43 8.21 -7.88 -6.56
CA GLU A 43 7.32 -8.57 -5.63
C GLU A 43 5.98 -8.94 -6.29
N ILE A 44 6.01 -9.87 -7.22
CA ILE A 44 4.90 -10.17 -8.15
C ILE A 44 3.70 -10.90 -7.52
N ALA A 45 3.88 -11.55 -6.35
CA ALA A 45 2.81 -12.33 -5.73
C ALA A 45 1.59 -11.48 -5.37
N GLY A 46 1.79 -10.29 -4.78
CA GLY A 46 0.73 -9.35 -4.46
C GLY A 46 -0.02 -8.86 -5.70
N MET A 47 0.69 -8.63 -6.80
CA MET A 47 0.09 -8.21 -8.08
C MET A 47 -0.90 -9.27 -8.58
N LEU A 48 -0.52 -10.55 -8.54
CA LEU A 48 -1.40 -11.65 -8.94
C LEU A 48 -2.63 -11.73 -8.03
N VAL A 49 -2.44 -11.62 -6.71
CA VAL A 49 -3.55 -11.63 -5.75
C VAL A 49 -4.56 -10.54 -6.08
N LEU A 50 -4.12 -9.30 -6.31
CA LEU A 50 -5.02 -8.20 -6.64
C LEU A 50 -5.70 -8.39 -8.01
N HIS A 51 -4.99 -8.93 -9.00
CA HIS A 51 -5.60 -9.24 -10.30
C HIS A 51 -6.75 -10.26 -10.15
N LEU A 52 -6.56 -11.31 -9.39
CA LEU A 52 -7.60 -12.31 -9.11
C LEU A 52 -8.74 -11.71 -8.26
N LEU A 53 -8.41 -10.85 -7.31
CA LEU A 53 -9.40 -10.17 -6.46
C LEU A 53 -10.31 -9.24 -7.28
N MET A 54 -9.76 -8.53 -8.27
CA MET A 54 -10.56 -7.67 -9.15
C MET A 54 -11.70 -8.42 -9.84
N GLN A 55 -11.48 -9.66 -10.26
CA GLN A 55 -12.53 -10.50 -10.84
C GLN A 55 -13.67 -10.79 -9.84
N ARG A 56 -13.31 -11.01 -8.57
CA ARG A 56 -14.28 -11.20 -7.49
C ARG A 56 -15.04 -9.91 -7.14
N LEU A 57 -14.34 -8.78 -7.16
CA LEU A 57 -14.96 -7.47 -6.94
C LEU A 57 -15.95 -7.11 -8.05
N GLN A 58 -15.63 -7.42 -9.32
CA GLN A 58 -16.55 -7.23 -10.44
C GLN A 58 -17.86 -7.99 -10.27
N VAL A 59 -17.77 -9.26 -9.84
CA VAL A 59 -18.95 -10.07 -9.55
C VAL A 59 -19.73 -9.50 -8.38
N ALA A 60 -19.06 -9.15 -7.28
CA ALA A 60 -19.70 -8.59 -6.09
C ALA A 60 -20.38 -7.24 -6.35
N GLU A 61 -19.77 -6.38 -7.17
CA GLU A 61 -20.35 -5.12 -7.63
C GLU A 61 -21.62 -5.37 -8.46
N ALA A 62 -21.53 -6.26 -9.45
CA ALA A 62 -22.66 -6.58 -10.34
C ALA A 62 -23.85 -7.18 -9.59
N GLU A 63 -23.60 -7.95 -8.53
CA GLU A 63 -24.61 -8.56 -7.67
C GLU A 63 -25.11 -7.63 -6.54
N GLY A 64 -24.61 -6.40 -6.45
CA GLY A 64 -24.98 -5.43 -5.39
C GLY A 64 -24.54 -5.87 -3.98
N ARG A 65 -23.55 -6.74 -3.86
CA ARG A 65 -23.04 -7.25 -2.58
C ARG A 65 -21.89 -6.41 -2.01
N LEU A 66 -21.35 -5.48 -2.81
CA LEU A 66 -20.25 -4.64 -2.37
C LEU A 66 -20.78 -3.51 -1.48
N LYS A 67 -20.20 -3.34 -0.29
CA LYS A 67 -20.54 -2.31 0.69
C LYS A 67 -19.66 -1.08 0.56
N SER A 68 -18.41 -1.31 0.18
CA SER A 68 -17.34 -0.32 0.16
C SER A 68 -17.06 0.18 -1.25
N GLN A 69 -16.63 1.42 -1.37
CA GLN A 69 -15.85 1.83 -2.53
C GLN A 69 -14.44 1.23 -2.43
N VAL A 70 -14.01 0.47 -3.45
CA VAL A 70 -12.71 -0.20 -3.45
C VAL A 70 -11.88 0.28 -4.64
N THR A 71 -10.76 0.92 -4.36
CA THR A 71 -9.74 1.26 -5.36
C THR A 71 -8.67 0.18 -5.37
N VAL A 72 -8.33 -0.33 -6.55
CA VAL A 72 -7.32 -1.39 -6.72
C VAL A 72 -6.24 -0.93 -7.69
N VAL A 73 -4.98 -1.00 -7.26
CA VAL A 73 -3.78 -0.72 -8.05
C VAL A 73 -2.91 -1.99 -8.06
N PRO A 74 -3.14 -2.93 -8.96
CA PRO A 74 -2.48 -4.24 -8.91
C PRO A 74 -0.99 -4.18 -9.24
N GLN A 75 -0.53 -3.13 -9.94
CA GLN A 75 0.85 -2.93 -10.34
C GLN A 75 1.20 -1.44 -10.22
N ALA A 76 1.64 -1.05 -9.04
CA ALA A 76 1.83 0.35 -8.69
C ALA A 76 3.06 1.00 -9.35
N ASN A 77 4.11 0.22 -9.68
CA ASN A 77 5.40 0.74 -10.11
C ASN A 77 5.78 0.34 -11.55
N PRO A 78 5.33 1.08 -12.58
CA PRO A 78 5.71 0.81 -13.96
C PRO A 78 7.18 1.12 -14.26
N LEU A 79 7.84 2.00 -13.48
CA LEU A 79 9.27 2.29 -13.62
C LEU A 79 10.10 1.06 -13.26
N GLY A 80 9.79 0.43 -12.11
CA GLY A 80 10.49 -0.77 -11.66
C GLY A 80 10.23 -1.99 -12.55
N ILE A 81 9.03 -2.17 -13.07
CA ILE A 81 8.69 -3.27 -14.00
C ILE A 81 9.53 -3.19 -15.29
N GLY A 82 9.85 -1.99 -15.75
CA GLY A 82 10.71 -1.80 -16.93
C GLY A 82 12.17 -2.20 -16.72
N GLN A 83 12.59 -2.50 -15.51
CA GLN A 83 13.98 -2.79 -15.16
C GLN A 83 14.31 -4.29 -15.27
N PHE A 84 14.14 -4.86 -16.45
CA PHE A 84 14.49 -6.25 -16.72
C PHE A 84 15.89 -6.32 -17.34
N ARG A 85 16.84 -6.92 -16.60
CA ARG A 85 18.26 -7.03 -17.00
C ARG A 85 18.74 -8.46 -16.87
N GLN A 86 19.33 -9.00 -17.95
CA GLN A 86 19.96 -10.34 -17.95
C GLN A 86 19.07 -11.44 -17.34
N GLY A 87 17.79 -11.45 -17.71
CA GLY A 87 16.84 -12.45 -17.20
C GLY A 87 16.32 -12.21 -15.79
N ARG A 88 16.62 -11.06 -15.17
CA ARG A 88 16.17 -10.70 -13.82
C ARG A 88 15.38 -9.40 -13.83
N LEU A 89 14.28 -9.38 -13.07
CA LEU A 89 13.54 -8.17 -12.77
C LEU A 89 14.17 -7.49 -11.55
N LEU A 90 14.64 -6.25 -11.74
CA LEU A 90 15.28 -5.43 -10.69
C LEU A 90 14.29 -4.38 -10.19
N GLY A 91 13.23 -4.83 -9.55
CA GLY A 91 12.08 -4.00 -9.22
C GLY A 91 12.13 -3.29 -7.87
N ARG A 92 13.10 -3.61 -7.00
CA ARG A 92 13.20 -3.04 -5.64
C ARG A 92 13.91 -1.67 -5.63
N PHE A 93 14.92 -1.50 -6.46
CA PHE A 93 15.71 -0.28 -6.53
C PHE A 93 15.68 0.30 -7.95
N HIS A 94 15.69 1.63 -8.03
CA HIS A 94 15.83 2.31 -9.31
C HIS A 94 17.24 2.11 -9.87
N ASP A 95 17.35 1.53 -11.06
CA ASP A 95 18.60 1.06 -11.69
C ASP A 95 19.67 2.18 -11.81
N ALA A 96 19.24 3.40 -12.19
CA ALA A 96 20.18 4.49 -12.43
C ALA A 96 20.66 5.20 -11.15
N THR A 97 19.90 5.18 -10.05
CA THR A 97 20.20 5.97 -8.86
C THR A 97 20.41 5.12 -7.60
N GLY A 98 20.07 3.83 -7.63
CA GLY A 98 20.07 2.96 -6.45
C GLY A 98 19.00 3.32 -5.41
N HIS A 99 18.06 4.22 -5.75
CA HIS A 99 16.98 4.62 -4.86
C HIS A 99 16.01 3.45 -4.62
N ASN A 100 15.71 3.13 -3.37
CA ASN A 100 14.67 2.15 -3.04
C ASN A 100 13.30 2.74 -3.36
N PHE A 101 12.53 2.06 -4.22
CA PHE A 101 11.22 2.55 -4.66
C PHE A 101 10.22 2.77 -3.52
N ASN A 102 10.33 2.03 -2.41
CA ASN A 102 9.47 2.25 -1.23
C ASN A 102 10.17 3.12 -0.17
N ARG A 103 10.85 4.20 -0.58
CA ARG A 103 11.42 5.22 0.30
C ARG A 103 11.23 6.62 -0.31
N GLY A 104 11.16 7.66 0.53
CA GLY A 104 11.07 9.06 0.11
C GLY A 104 9.69 9.51 -0.35
N PHE A 105 8.65 8.75 -0.07
CA PHE A 105 7.26 9.10 -0.40
C PHE A 105 6.77 10.34 0.36
N ASP A 106 7.16 10.52 1.62
CA ASP A 106 6.87 11.67 2.45
C ASP A 106 7.39 12.96 1.82
N GLN A 107 8.65 12.96 1.37
CA GLN A 107 9.28 14.09 0.69
C GLN A 107 8.58 14.39 -0.64
N SER A 108 8.31 13.34 -1.42
CA SER A 108 7.67 13.47 -2.74
C SER A 108 6.23 13.98 -2.62
N ALA A 109 5.49 13.56 -1.60
CA ALA A 109 4.12 14.05 -1.34
C ALA A 109 4.10 15.55 -1.01
N ALA A 110 5.12 16.06 -0.32
CA ALA A 110 5.24 17.47 0.05
C ALA A 110 5.69 18.38 -1.12
N MET A 111 6.34 17.82 -2.15
CA MET A 111 6.86 18.60 -3.28
C MET A 111 5.76 19.16 -4.18
N ASN A 112 5.95 20.43 -4.60
CA ASN A 112 5.05 21.05 -5.57
C ASN A 112 5.76 22.12 -6.41
N PRO A 113 6.08 21.87 -7.69
CA PRO A 113 5.95 20.57 -8.41
C PRO A 113 7.02 19.56 -8.01
N PRO A 114 6.82 18.26 -8.30
CA PRO A 114 7.86 17.25 -8.19
C PRO A 114 8.97 17.49 -9.21
N SER A 115 10.23 17.20 -8.83
CA SER A 115 11.42 17.48 -9.65
C SER A 115 11.84 16.30 -10.53
N THR A 116 11.44 15.08 -10.18
CA THR A 116 11.81 13.85 -10.90
C THR A 116 10.57 12.99 -11.21
N ASN A 117 10.71 12.08 -12.16
CA ASN A 117 9.66 11.12 -12.50
C ASN A 117 9.32 10.17 -11.34
N ILE A 118 10.30 9.80 -10.49
CA ILE A 118 10.05 9.00 -9.28
C ILE A 118 9.17 9.80 -8.31
N GLN A 119 9.49 11.06 -8.07
CA GLN A 119 8.70 11.92 -7.18
C GLN A 119 7.29 12.18 -7.72
N GLU A 120 7.14 12.35 -9.04
CA GLU A 120 5.84 12.47 -9.70
C GLU A 120 4.99 11.21 -9.48
N TRP A 121 5.58 10.03 -9.70
CA TRP A 121 4.94 8.75 -9.47
C TRP A 121 4.54 8.55 -8.00
N GLN A 122 5.47 8.78 -7.06
CA GLN A 122 5.21 8.64 -5.63
C GLN A 122 4.10 9.58 -5.15
N LYS A 123 4.16 10.85 -5.54
CA LYS A 123 3.12 11.83 -5.21
C LYS A 123 1.74 11.41 -5.72
N SER A 124 1.67 10.92 -6.95
CA SER A 124 0.41 10.49 -7.56
C SER A 124 -0.20 9.29 -6.82
N LEU A 125 0.62 8.32 -6.39
CA LEU A 125 0.16 7.19 -5.58
C LEU A 125 -0.37 7.64 -4.22
N VAL A 126 0.35 8.52 -3.51
CA VAL A 126 -0.11 9.06 -2.23
C VAL A 126 -1.44 9.80 -2.38
N GLN A 127 -1.57 10.63 -3.41
CA GLN A 127 -2.82 11.36 -3.69
C GLN A 127 -3.99 10.41 -3.96
N LEU A 128 -3.75 9.33 -4.73
CA LEU A 128 -4.78 8.33 -5.03
C LEU A 128 -5.25 7.60 -3.76
N ALA A 129 -4.32 7.21 -2.88
CA ALA A 129 -4.63 6.50 -1.64
C ALA A 129 -5.20 7.41 -0.54
N SER A 130 -4.96 8.73 -0.63
CA SER A 130 -5.23 9.69 0.44
C SER A 130 -6.69 9.79 0.89
N SER A 131 -7.64 9.37 0.07
CA SER A 131 -9.08 9.40 0.39
C SER A 131 -9.59 8.11 1.03
N ALA A 132 -8.75 7.09 1.17
CA ALA A 132 -9.16 5.80 1.70
C ALA A 132 -9.22 5.79 3.24
N ASP A 133 -10.21 5.09 3.79
CA ASP A 133 -10.35 4.82 5.22
C ASP A 133 -9.50 3.62 5.64
N VAL A 134 -9.32 2.67 4.71
CA VAL A 134 -8.48 1.47 4.88
C VAL A 134 -7.56 1.36 3.67
N MET A 135 -6.27 1.21 3.92
CA MET A 135 -5.29 0.96 2.88
C MET A 135 -4.54 -0.36 3.17
N LEU A 136 -4.33 -1.14 2.12
CA LEU A 136 -3.57 -2.37 2.16
C LEU A 136 -2.56 -2.36 1.02
N ASP A 137 -1.27 -2.38 1.34
CA ASP A 137 -0.19 -2.56 0.37
C ASP A 137 0.39 -3.98 0.50
N LEU A 138 0.43 -4.70 -0.62
CA LEU A 138 0.83 -6.10 -0.65
C LEU A 138 2.28 -6.20 -1.08
N HIS A 139 3.10 -6.72 -0.19
CA HIS A 139 4.51 -6.98 -0.42
C HIS A 139 4.83 -8.47 -0.43
N THR A 140 6.04 -8.82 -0.84
CA THR A 140 6.61 -10.17 -0.70
C THR A 140 7.89 -10.06 0.11
N ASP A 141 8.01 -10.92 1.12
CA ASP A 141 9.17 -10.99 2.00
C ASP A 141 9.72 -12.43 2.01
N ASP A 142 10.89 -12.62 2.63
CA ASP A 142 11.55 -13.93 2.75
C ASP A 142 10.92 -14.82 3.84
N GLU A 143 9.95 -14.31 4.59
CA GLU A 143 9.26 -15.05 5.64
C GLU A 143 8.34 -16.15 5.09
N ALA A 144 8.23 -17.24 5.83
CA ALA A 144 7.46 -18.42 5.40
C ALA A 144 5.94 -18.28 5.54
N LEU A 145 5.47 -17.31 6.34
CA LEU A 145 4.04 -17.13 6.65
C LEU A 145 3.56 -15.75 6.19
N PRO A 146 2.32 -15.67 5.72
CA PRO A 146 1.68 -14.37 5.53
C PRO A 146 1.54 -13.68 6.88
N TYR A 147 1.88 -12.40 6.93
CA TYR A 147 1.70 -11.59 8.13
C TYR A 147 1.15 -10.21 7.79
N LEU A 148 0.54 -9.59 8.80
CA LEU A 148 0.11 -8.21 8.74
C LEU A 148 1.17 -7.34 9.43
N TYR A 149 1.68 -6.34 8.73
CA TYR A 149 2.59 -5.34 9.28
C TYR A 149 1.78 -4.07 9.54
N VAL A 150 1.66 -3.66 10.82
CA VAL A 150 0.71 -2.62 11.19
C VAL A 150 1.29 -1.69 12.26
N HIS A 151 1.13 -0.38 12.08
CA HIS A 151 1.51 0.58 13.11
C HIS A 151 0.63 0.45 14.35
N ARG A 152 1.22 0.61 15.55
CA ARG A 152 0.53 0.44 16.83
C ARG A 152 -0.75 1.25 16.98
N SER A 153 -0.80 2.46 16.44
CA SER A 153 -2.00 3.30 16.52
C SER A 153 -3.23 2.69 15.84
N PHE A 154 -3.03 1.73 14.91
CA PHE A 154 -4.12 1.04 14.19
C PHE A 154 -4.45 -0.33 14.78
N TRP A 155 -3.62 -0.85 15.68
CA TRP A 155 -3.73 -2.23 16.13
C TRP A 155 -5.11 -2.61 16.70
N PRO A 156 -5.79 -1.80 17.50
CA PRO A 156 -7.11 -2.19 18.00
C PRO A 156 -8.11 -2.54 16.88
N ARG A 157 -8.10 -1.74 15.78
CA ARG A 157 -8.92 -2.00 14.59
C ARG A 157 -8.28 -3.02 13.64
N GLY A 158 -6.95 -2.99 13.54
CA GLY A 158 -6.15 -3.91 12.74
C GLY A 158 -6.36 -5.38 13.13
N ARG A 159 -6.65 -5.64 14.40
CA ARG A 159 -6.93 -6.96 14.90
C ARG A 159 -8.15 -7.61 14.24
N GLU A 160 -9.21 -6.86 14.04
CA GLU A 160 -10.43 -7.36 13.39
C GLU A 160 -10.16 -7.67 11.91
N LEU A 161 -9.40 -6.81 11.23
CA LEU A 161 -9.00 -7.05 9.85
C LEU A 161 -8.07 -8.26 9.72
N ALA A 162 -7.08 -8.40 10.60
CA ALA A 162 -6.19 -9.56 10.63
C ALA A 162 -6.98 -10.85 10.80
N ALA A 163 -7.97 -10.86 11.69
CA ALA A 163 -8.85 -12.00 11.89
C ALA A 163 -9.71 -12.29 10.65
N ALA A 164 -10.29 -11.27 10.01
CA ALA A 164 -11.08 -11.41 8.80
C ALA A 164 -10.24 -11.94 7.62
N MET A 165 -8.98 -11.53 7.52
CA MET A 165 -8.01 -12.00 6.52
C MET A 165 -7.38 -13.35 6.88
N LYS A 166 -7.70 -13.91 8.05
CA LYS A 166 -7.11 -15.16 8.58
C LYS A 166 -5.59 -15.11 8.65
N MET A 167 -5.06 -13.96 9.09
CA MET A 167 -3.63 -13.78 9.34
C MET A 167 -3.27 -14.39 10.69
N ASP A 168 -2.31 -15.33 10.70
CA ASP A 168 -1.83 -15.97 11.93
C ASP A 168 -0.85 -15.08 12.69
N VAL A 169 -0.21 -14.13 11.99
CA VAL A 169 0.82 -13.26 12.56
C VAL A 169 0.51 -11.80 12.23
N ALA A 170 0.67 -10.93 13.22
CA ALA A 170 0.70 -9.48 13.05
C ALA A 170 1.97 -8.93 13.72
N ILE A 171 2.73 -8.15 12.96
CA ILE A 171 3.90 -7.42 13.45
C ILE A 171 3.47 -5.99 13.73
N ILE A 172 3.55 -5.59 14.99
CA ILE A 172 3.16 -4.26 15.45
C ILE A 172 4.42 -3.42 15.63
N TRP A 173 4.46 -2.24 15.03
CA TRP A 173 5.61 -1.35 15.11
C TRP A 173 5.20 0.06 15.57
N ASP A 174 6.17 0.80 16.14
CA ASP A 174 5.94 2.11 16.79
C ASP A 174 6.75 3.25 16.15
N ASP A 175 7.71 2.94 15.28
CA ASP A 175 8.71 3.92 14.89
C ASP A 175 8.16 4.96 13.90
N GLY A 176 8.66 6.17 14.05
CA GLY A 176 8.45 7.26 13.09
C GLY A 176 9.04 6.93 11.73
N GLY A 177 8.35 7.36 10.73
CA GLY A 177 8.47 7.07 9.33
C GLY A 177 9.84 6.80 8.74
N ASP A 178 9.93 5.73 7.99
CA ASP A 178 11.08 5.40 7.15
C ASP A 178 10.94 5.97 5.72
N GLY A 179 9.94 6.83 5.48
CA GLY A 179 9.63 7.41 4.17
C GLY A 179 8.99 6.43 3.20
N SER A 180 8.45 5.32 3.68
CA SER A 180 7.68 4.36 2.88
C SER A 180 6.34 4.94 2.42
N PHE A 181 5.70 4.27 1.47
CA PHE A 181 4.37 4.65 0.99
C PHE A 181 3.35 4.71 2.12
N GLU A 182 3.33 3.72 2.98
CA GLU A 182 2.39 3.58 4.09
C GLU A 182 2.53 4.76 5.07
N ASN A 183 3.77 5.14 5.39
CA ASN A 183 4.04 6.26 6.25
C ASN A 183 3.61 7.59 5.63
N ALA A 184 3.94 7.82 4.37
CA ALA A 184 3.59 9.07 3.67
C ALA A 184 2.07 9.27 3.57
N VAL A 185 1.32 8.20 3.29
CA VAL A 185 -0.15 8.29 3.28
C VAL A 185 -0.69 8.56 4.68
N GLN A 186 -0.04 8.06 5.74
CA GLN A 186 -0.38 8.35 7.15
C GLN A 186 -0.18 9.84 7.49
N ASP A 187 0.98 10.36 7.17
CA ASP A 187 1.34 11.74 7.48
C ASP A 187 0.48 12.72 6.69
N PHE A 188 0.16 12.40 5.45
CA PHE A 188 -0.71 13.22 4.62
C PHE A 188 -2.12 13.36 5.22
N HIS A 189 -2.65 12.32 5.82
CA HIS A 189 -3.93 12.39 6.55
C HIS A 189 -3.81 13.15 7.87
N GLY A 190 -2.74 12.94 8.63
CA GLY A 190 -2.47 13.68 9.87
C GLY A 190 -2.40 15.18 9.65
N VAL A 191 -1.71 15.62 8.63
CA VAL A 191 -1.60 17.04 8.26
C VAL A 191 -2.95 17.64 7.82
N ARG A 192 -3.81 16.89 7.16
CA ARG A 192 -5.15 17.37 6.80
C ARG A 192 -6.06 17.55 8.00
N VAL A 193 -6.05 16.62 8.95
CA VAL A 193 -6.85 16.69 10.16
C VAL A 193 -6.40 17.86 11.03
N ASP A 194 -5.12 18.06 11.20
CA ASP A 194 -4.59 19.18 11.98
C ASP A 194 -4.87 20.56 11.36
N ARG A 195 -4.88 20.69 10.05
CA ARG A 195 -5.22 21.94 9.36
C ARG A 195 -6.71 22.29 9.44
N PHE A 196 -7.60 21.30 9.52
CA PHE A 196 -9.04 21.53 9.58
C PHE A 196 -9.56 21.71 11.00
N SER A 197 -8.94 21.13 12.02
CA SER A 197 -9.53 21.08 13.35
C SER A 197 -9.15 22.24 14.25
N GLY A 198 -8.08 22.97 14.01
CA GLY A 198 -7.68 24.12 14.85
C GLY A 198 -7.66 23.84 16.37
N ARG A 199 -7.91 22.61 16.77
CA ARG A 199 -7.95 22.10 18.13
C ARG A 199 -7.36 20.72 18.18
N ARG A 200 -6.35 20.54 18.99
CA ARG A 200 -5.99 19.22 19.52
C ARG A 200 -7.19 18.70 20.32
N SER A 201 -8.10 18.02 19.67
CA SER A 201 -9.04 17.20 20.40
C SER A 201 -8.25 16.06 21.00
N ARG A 202 -8.34 15.89 22.31
CA ARG A 202 -7.96 14.65 23.02
C ARG A 202 -9.04 13.59 22.71
N GLY A 203 -9.25 13.33 21.46
CA GLY A 203 -10.04 12.23 20.96
C GLY A 203 -9.16 11.60 19.90
N TYR A 204 -9.08 10.29 19.89
CA TYR A 204 -8.37 9.51 18.91
C TYR A 204 -8.55 10.17 17.53
N PRO A 205 -7.48 10.51 16.80
CA PRO A 205 -7.63 10.97 15.44
C PRO A 205 -8.43 9.91 14.71
N ASP A 206 -9.27 10.35 13.79
CA ASP A 206 -10.04 9.45 12.92
C ASP A 206 -9.06 8.64 12.08
N CYS A 207 -8.51 7.59 12.71
CA CYS A 207 -7.39 6.82 12.22
C CYS A 207 -7.90 5.85 11.17
N ARG A 208 -7.74 6.23 9.93
CA ARG A 208 -7.97 5.36 8.79
C ARG A 208 -6.97 4.22 8.83
N ASN A 209 -7.47 3.00 8.77
CA ASN A 209 -6.69 1.78 8.97
C ASN A 209 -5.77 1.52 7.77
N ARG A 210 -4.51 1.22 8.05
CA ARG A 210 -3.52 0.89 7.04
C ARG A 210 -2.83 -0.40 7.38
N PHE A 211 -2.65 -1.21 6.38
CA PHE A 211 -2.10 -2.53 6.56
C PHE A 211 -1.18 -2.87 5.38
N VAL A 212 -0.02 -3.36 5.71
CA VAL A 212 0.89 -4.00 4.77
C VAL A 212 0.73 -5.50 4.94
N THR A 213 0.51 -6.23 3.86
CA THR A 213 0.58 -7.69 3.88
C THR A 213 1.80 -8.14 3.11
N SER A 214 2.60 -9.00 3.71
CA SER A 214 3.67 -9.71 3.03
C SER A 214 3.29 -11.16 2.76
N PHE A 215 3.65 -11.65 1.59
CA PHE A 215 3.50 -13.04 1.18
C PHE A 215 4.86 -13.71 1.11
N PRO A 216 4.98 -14.98 1.56
CA PRO A 216 6.29 -15.65 1.59
C PRO A 216 6.85 -15.87 0.19
N ALA A 217 8.10 -15.52 -0.01
CA ALA A 217 8.92 -16.10 -1.05
C ALA A 217 9.26 -17.53 -0.63
N ARG A 218 9.03 -18.50 -1.51
CA ARG A 218 9.14 -19.92 -1.19
C ARG A 218 10.46 -20.30 -0.54
N HIS A 219 10.48 -20.63 0.77
CA HIS A 219 11.39 -21.61 1.36
C HIS A 219 10.77 -22.17 2.66
N ALA A 220 10.82 -23.47 2.81
CA ALA A 220 10.27 -24.21 3.94
C ALA A 220 11.14 -24.03 5.20
N GLY A 221 10.68 -23.27 6.16
CA GLY A 221 11.27 -23.16 7.50
C GLY A 221 10.18 -22.91 8.55
N ARG A 222 10.32 -23.47 9.74
CA ARG A 222 9.34 -23.32 10.82
C ARG A 222 9.31 -21.89 11.37
N PRO A 223 8.13 -21.36 11.76
CA PRO A 223 7.97 -20.01 12.25
C PRO A 223 8.65 -19.81 13.60
N ILE A 224 9.33 -18.67 13.77
CA ILE A 224 9.79 -18.18 15.06
C ILE A 224 8.93 -16.96 15.38
N VAL A 225 8.05 -17.11 16.36
CA VAL A 225 7.32 -15.98 16.96
C VAL A 225 8.30 -15.28 17.92
N ARG A 226 8.65 -14.02 17.68
CA ARG A 226 9.34 -13.19 18.66
C ARG A 226 8.44 -12.02 19.03
N ASP A 227 7.93 -12.07 20.24
CA ASP A 227 7.40 -10.91 20.92
C ASP A 227 8.59 -10.08 21.44
N ARG A 228 8.72 -8.82 21.02
CA ARG A 228 9.81 -7.94 21.48
C ARG A 228 9.47 -7.20 22.78
N GLU A 229 8.28 -7.36 23.32
CA GLU A 229 7.87 -6.64 24.54
C GLU A 229 8.18 -7.36 25.85
N THR A 230 8.50 -8.66 25.82
CA THR A 230 8.89 -9.36 27.06
C THR A 230 10.29 -9.92 26.88
N GLY A 231 11.27 -9.15 27.34
CA GLY A 231 12.66 -9.62 27.50
C GLY A 231 12.76 -10.67 28.62
N VAL A 232 12.21 -11.86 28.41
CA VAL A 232 12.37 -13.01 29.31
C VAL A 232 12.71 -14.24 28.45
N PRO A 233 13.73 -15.02 28.87
CA PRO A 233 14.40 -16.03 28.08
C PRO A 233 13.55 -17.23 27.70
#